data_915dc222b85ac87cc39217a49610fdb1
#
_entry.id   915dc222b85ac87cc39217a49610fdb1
#
_cell.length_a   1.000
_cell.length_b   1.000
_cell.length_c   1.000
_cell.angle_alpha   90.00
_cell.angle_beta   90.00
_cell.angle_gamma   90.00
#
_symmetry.space_group_name_H-M   'P 1'
#
loop_
_entity.id
_entity.type
_entity.pdbx_description
1 polymer ?
#
loop_
_entity_poly.entity_id
_entity_poly.type
_entity_poly.pdbx_seq_one_letter_code
_entity_poly.pdbx_strand_id
1 'polypeptide(L)'
;MYEYRSSRRALFTIISVGIALLTVSILHSGYSQSPSTFSVSSMVLGKDKPVSMAIDEKTSKIYGIFATSSGEKNLLYVIDVAQNKVIDTIKIGSQKNDFLTNIAIDPDRSIIYAAGQHLVNENGSDIAYDTLYVINSTNYKFKRIQLYGETEEGKEGSLAGISFNPVTNTIYLGSLYPEGGKPGLYVIDGKSLQPILIDKWQYGIKDIQLDPESHLLYAGAKYDNLISVIDESNNLIIDNITAQSPIAITLDKEKNILYEAGSDGKVNAIDLKSKKNISSIQGESVKNILYNPNDKLLYIVDQNLTNILSKNSNVTKSMAIAVNTTNNIINKFETDFIVDNIIINPSTNQVYLSGYDGNNSKLFIIKPQ
;
A
#
# COMPACT_ATOMS: atom_id res chain seq x y z
N MET A 1 10.03 -71.28 -14.87
CA MET A 1 9.76 -70.83 -16.26
C MET A 1 9.35 -69.38 -16.21
N TYR A 2 10.20 -68.56 -16.78
CA TYR A 2 10.09 -67.12 -17.12
C TYR A 2 10.06 -66.08 -16.00
N GLU A 3 11.20 -65.46 -15.84
CA GLU A 3 11.44 -64.13 -15.31
C GLU A 3 10.66 -63.03 -16.10
N TYR A 4 10.23 -61.96 -15.37
CA TYR A 4 10.29 -60.65 -15.96
C TYR A 4 10.63 -59.59 -14.90
N ARG A 5 11.91 -59.16 -14.95
CA ARG A 5 12.39 -57.92 -14.27
C ARG A 5 11.79 -56.75 -15.00
N SER A 6 11.22 -55.79 -14.25
CA SER A 6 11.14 -54.39 -14.71
C SER A 6 11.51 -53.45 -13.55
N SER A 7 12.71 -52.90 -13.70
CA SER A 7 13.22 -51.78 -12.92
C SER A 7 12.36 -50.54 -13.17
N ARG A 8 11.68 -50.05 -12.16
CA ARG A 8 11.15 -48.67 -12.17
C ARG A 8 12.11 -47.80 -11.39
N ARG A 9 12.95 -47.04 -12.10
CA ARG A 9 13.62 -45.84 -11.60
C ARG A 9 12.53 -44.82 -11.22
N ALA A 10 12.42 -44.51 -9.95
CA ALA A 10 11.65 -43.38 -9.49
C ALA A 10 12.42 -42.11 -9.94
N LEU A 11 11.85 -41.43 -10.94
CA LEU A 11 12.28 -40.10 -11.33
C LEU A 11 11.67 -39.13 -10.30
N PHE A 12 12.51 -38.62 -9.41
CA PHE A 12 12.11 -37.46 -8.60
C PHE A 12 12.05 -36.26 -9.53
N THR A 13 10.83 -35.92 -9.95
CA THR A 13 10.56 -34.65 -10.63
C THR A 13 10.51 -33.58 -9.55
N ILE A 14 11.54 -32.77 -9.48
CA ILE A 14 11.50 -31.51 -8.74
C ILE A 14 10.48 -30.63 -9.45
N ILE A 15 9.30 -30.49 -8.84
CA ILE A 15 8.31 -29.51 -9.26
C ILE A 15 8.83 -28.17 -8.76
N SER A 16 9.58 -27.47 -9.61
CA SER A 16 9.76 -26.03 -9.48
C SER A 16 8.36 -25.41 -9.69
N VAL A 17 7.81 -24.80 -8.64
CA VAL A 17 6.57 -24.03 -8.73
C VAL A 17 6.87 -22.83 -9.63
N GLY A 18 6.63 -23.01 -10.90
CA GLY A 18 6.64 -21.94 -11.87
C GLY A 18 5.35 -21.15 -11.72
N ILE A 19 5.46 -19.84 -11.68
CA ILE A 19 4.32 -18.93 -11.88
C ILE A 19 3.69 -19.30 -13.22
N ALA A 20 2.49 -19.87 -13.19
CA ALA A 20 1.75 -20.19 -14.41
C ALA A 20 1.22 -18.89 -15.00
N LEU A 21 1.96 -18.33 -15.96
CA LEU A 21 1.47 -17.30 -16.86
C LEU A 21 0.42 -17.94 -17.76
N LEU A 22 -0.83 -17.55 -17.65
CA LEU A 22 -1.83 -17.81 -18.68
C LEU A 22 -1.42 -17.02 -19.92
N THR A 23 -0.95 -17.76 -20.94
CA THR A 23 -0.55 -17.22 -22.23
C THR A 23 -1.77 -16.71 -22.97
N VAL A 24 -1.91 -15.40 -23.05
CA VAL A 24 -2.65 -14.78 -24.15
C VAL A 24 -1.71 -14.81 -25.35
N SER A 25 -2.07 -15.57 -26.38
CA SER A 25 -1.35 -15.61 -27.66
C SER A 25 -1.47 -14.26 -28.35
N ILE A 26 -0.45 -13.43 -28.24
CA ILE A 26 -0.28 -12.22 -29.05
C ILE A 26 0.76 -12.52 -30.09
N LEU A 27 0.36 -12.35 -31.35
CA LEU A 27 1.20 -12.46 -32.53
C LEU A 27 2.45 -11.59 -32.41
N HIS A 28 3.61 -12.20 -32.64
CA HIS A 28 4.92 -11.57 -32.66
C HIS A 28 5.01 -10.52 -33.78
N SER A 29 5.22 -9.27 -33.38
CA SER A 29 6.01 -8.34 -34.20
C SER A 29 7.23 -7.97 -33.34
N GLY A 30 8.40 -8.35 -33.81
CA GLY A 30 9.64 -8.23 -33.06
C GLY A 30 10.07 -6.78 -32.82
N TYR A 31 10.11 -6.39 -31.56
CA TYR A 31 11.01 -5.37 -31.05
C TYR A 31 11.75 -5.97 -29.86
N SER A 32 13.04 -6.21 -30.07
CA SER A 32 13.99 -6.54 -28.99
C SER A 32 14.20 -5.26 -28.17
N GLN A 33 13.42 -5.06 -27.12
CA GLN A 33 13.83 -4.15 -26.06
C GLN A 33 14.77 -4.92 -25.14
N SER A 34 15.95 -4.34 -24.87
CA SER A 34 16.86 -4.82 -23.83
C SER A 34 16.10 -4.92 -22.49
N PRO A 35 16.35 -5.97 -21.69
CA PRO A 35 15.76 -6.06 -20.35
C PRO A 35 16.09 -4.80 -19.58
N SER A 36 15.09 -4.21 -18.91
CA SER A 36 15.30 -3.07 -18.04
C SER A 36 16.37 -3.46 -16.99
N THR A 37 17.46 -2.70 -16.95
CA THR A 37 18.49 -2.88 -15.94
C THR A 37 18.06 -2.16 -14.66
N PHE A 38 18.29 -2.78 -13.52
CA PHE A 38 17.98 -2.22 -12.21
C PHE A 38 19.24 -2.19 -11.35
N SER A 39 19.37 -1.15 -10.56
CA SER A 39 20.27 -1.16 -9.41
C SER A 39 19.45 -1.19 -8.12
N VAL A 40 19.97 -1.92 -7.12
CA VAL A 40 19.34 -2.05 -5.82
C VAL A 40 20.29 -1.61 -4.73
N SER A 41 19.74 -1.00 -3.69
CA SER A 41 20.47 -0.66 -2.48
C SER A 41 19.57 -0.76 -1.26
N SER A 42 20.13 -0.84 -0.07
CA SER A 42 19.36 -0.86 1.17
C SER A 42 20.01 0.00 2.24
N MET A 43 19.20 0.48 3.19
CA MET A 43 19.66 1.19 4.37
C MET A 43 18.88 0.78 5.60
N VAL A 44 19.53 0.83 6.77
CA VAL A 44 18.88 0.65 8.07
C VAL A 44 18.27 1.98 8.50
N LEU A 45 16.99 1.95 8.90
CA LEU A 45 16.28 3.13 9.37
C LEU A 45 16.35 3.28 10.91
N GLY A 46 16.34 2.19 11.65
CA GLY A 46 16.33 2.17 13.10
C GLY A 46 15.73 0.88 13.67
N LYS A 47 15.27 0.94 14.91
CA LYS A 47 14.66 -0.22 15.61
C LYS A 47 13.14 -0.21 15.59
N ASP A 48 12.53 0.92 15.28
CA ASP A 48 11.09 1.09 15.28
C ASP A 48 10.48 0.57 13.97
N LYS A 49 9.33 -0.09 14.06
CA LYS A 49 8.70 -0.76 12.91
C LYS A 49 7.99 0.25 12.00
N PRO A 50 8.20 0.24 10.66
CA PRO A 50 7.47 1.12 9.75
C PRO A 50 5.98 0.72 9.69
N VAL A 51 5.11 1.72 9.72
CA VAL A 51 3.65 1.56 9.63
C VAL A 51 3.15 2.02 8.27
N SER A 52 3.52 3.24 7.87
CA SER A 52 3.12 3.84 6.59
C SER A 52 4.15 4.89 6.17
N MET A 53 4.31 5.08 4.86
CA MET A 53 5.26 6.06 4.32
C MET A 53 4.63 6.86 3.18
N ALA A 54 5.10 8.11 3.02
CA ALA A 54 4.83 8.94 1.86
C ALA A 54 6.08 9.74 1.47
N ILE A 55 6.20 10.10 0.19
CA ILE A 55 7.35 10.84 -0.32
C ILE A 55 6.97 12.26 -0.72
N ASP A 56 7.79 13.21 -0.34
CA ASP A 56 7.79 14.57 -0.86
C ASP A 56 8.80 14.62 -2.03
N GLU A 57 8.29 14.63 -3.23
CA GLU A 57 9.09 14.64 -4.46
C GLU A 57 9.92 15.91 -4.60
N LYS A 58 9.44 17.06 -4.09
CA LYS A 58 10.11 18.35 -4.20
C LYS A 58 11.36 18.42 -3.35
N THR A 59 11.30 17.84 -2.16
CA THR A 59 12.41 17.86 -1.22
C THR A 59 13.22 16.57 -1.19
N SER A 60 12.78 15.53 -1.94
CA SER A 60 13.36 14.19 -1.93
C SER A 60 13.43 13.60 -0.52
N LYS A 61 12.40 13.85 0.29
CA LYS A 61 12.25 13.30 1.64
C LYS A 61 11.13 12.30 1.71
N ILE A 62 11.37 11.20 2.39
CA ILE A 62 10.32 10.28 2.82
C ILE A 62 9.95 10.61 4.26
N TYR A 63 8.65 10.73 4.48
CA TYR A 63 8.07 10.82 5.81
C TYR A 63 7.42 9.49 6.14
N GLY A 64 7.77 8.90 7.28
CA GLY A 64 7.25 7.60 7.67
C GLY A 64 6.70 7.62 9.09
N ILE A 65 5.55 6.97 9.28
CA ILE A 65 5.01 6.66 10.60
C ILE A 65 5.68 5.37 11.07
N PHE A 66 6.18 5.38 12.31
CA PHE A 66 6.85 4.23 12.92
C PHE A 66 6.25 3.89 14.27
N ALA A 67 6.21 2.58 14.56
CA ALA A 67 5.79 2.03 15.83
C ALA A 67 7.00 1.62 16.66
N THR A 68 7.05 2.02 17.92
CA THR A 68 8.06 1.56 18.88
C THR A 68 7.90 0.06 19.19
N SER A 69 8.91 -0.53 19.82
CA SER A 69 8.83 -1.92 20.31
C SER A 69 7.72 -2.12 21.37
N SER A 70 7.30 -1.07 22.04
CA SER A 70 6.15 -1.07 22.97
C SER A 70 4.79 -0.90 22.28
N GLY A 71 4.78 -0.75 20.94
CA GLY A 71 3.55 -0.65 20.15
C GLY A 71 3.02 0.77 19.95
N GLU A 72 3.70 1.79 20.48
CA GLU A 72 3.32 3.19 20.28
C GLU A 72 3.54 3.61 18.81
N LYS A 73 2.54 4.19 18.17
CA LYS A 73 2.53 4.51 16.73
C LYS A 73 2.49 6.02 16.48
N ASN A 74 3.32 6.80 17.15
CA ASN A 74 3.31 8.26 17.03
C ASN A 74 4.66 8.88 16.63
N LEU A 75 5.59 8.05 16.14
CA LEU A 75 6.86 8.52 15.64
C LEU A 75 6.77 8.85 14.15
N LEU A 76 7.20 10.04 13.79
CA LEU A 76 7.39 10.48 12.41
C LEU A 76 8.88 10.54 12.11
N TYR A 77 9.35 9.65 11.23
CA TYR A 77 10.71 9.66 10.72
C TYR A 77 10.78 10.52 9.46
N VAL A 78 11.84 11.30 9.37
CA VAL A 78 12.20 12.07 8.16
C VAL A 78 13.45 11.46 7.57
N ILE A 79 13.34 10.93 6.37
CA ILE A 79 14.41 10.22 5.68
C ILE A 79 14.81 11.04 4.46
N ASP A 80 16.07 11.45 4.40
CA ASP A 80 16.65 12.05 3.21
C ASP A 80 17.17 10.92 2.30
N VAL A 81 16.51 10.74 1.17
CA VAL A 81 16.85 9.65 0.26
C VAL A 81 18.07 9.93 -0.59
N ALA A 82 18.46 11.20 -0.76
CA ALA A 82 19.68 11.56 -1.45
C ALA A 82 20.94 11.27 -0.60
N GLN A 83 20.80 11.45 0.72
CA GLN A 83 21.86 11.17 1.70
C GLN A 83 21.81 9.74 2.24
N ASN A 84 20.76 8.96 1.93
CA ASN A 84 20.48 7.64 2.52
C ASN A 84 20.52 7.68 4.06
N LYS A 85 19.80 8.61 4.66
CA LYS A 85 19.89 8.87 6.10
C LYS A 85 18.55 9.27 6.69
N VAL A 86 18.25 8.75 7.91
CA VAL A 86 17.25 9.35 8.79
C VAL A 86 17.82 10.64 9.34
N ILE A 87 17.19 11.77 9.02
CA ILE A 87 17.67 13.10 9.40
C ILE A 87 16.93 13.66 10.62
N ASP A 88 15.74 13.15 10.90
CA ASP A 88 14.97 13.57 12.06
C ASP A 88 14.00 12.47 12.51
N THR A 89 13.60 12.50 13.79
CA THR A 89 12.59 11.63 14.40
C THR A 89 11.76 12.44 15.36
N ILE A 90 10.49 12.64 15.03
CA ILE A 90 9.59 13.55 15.72
C ILE A 90 8.47 12.76 16.39
N LYS A 91 8.13 13.10 17.63
CA LYS A 91 6.93 12.59 18.29
C LYS A 91 5.73 13.47 17.98
N ILE A 92 4.71 12.88 17.40
CA ILE A 92 3.45 13.55 17.13
C ILE A 92 2.48 13.27 18.26
N GLY A 93 2.25 14.27 19.08
CA GLY A 93 1.36 14.18 20.23
C GLY A 93 1.89 13.35 21.40
N SER A 94 0.99 12.69 22.11
CA SER A 94 1.28 11.87 23.30
C SER A 94 1.35 10.40 22.92
N GLN A 95 2.35 9.69 23.43
CA GLN A 95 2.51 8.25 23.23
C GLN A 95 1.31 7.41 23.71
N LYS A 96 0.59 7.92 24.72
CA LYS A 96 -0.56 7.20 25.29
C LYS A 96 -1.85 7.45 24.52
N ASN A 97 -1.96 8.59 23.85
CA ASN A 97 -3.23 9.07 23.33
C ASN A 97 -3.26 9.18 21.80
N ASP A 98 -2.12 9.21 21.13
CA ASP A 98 -2.07 9.45 19.69
C ASP A 98 -1.47 8.25 18.95
N PHE A 99 -2.25 7.67 18.04
CA PHE A 99 -1.90 6.50 17.27
C PHE A 99 -2.08 6.79 15.77
N LEU A 100 -0.98 6.88 15.03
CA LEU A 100 -0.99 7.16 13.61
C LEU A 100 -0.96 5.84 12.81
N THR A 101 -1.68 5.78 11.70
CA THR A 101 -1.80 4.57 10.88
C THR A 101 -1.38 4.78 9.43
N ASN A 102 -1.75 5.89 8.82
CA ASN A 102 -1.50 6.17 7.39
C ASN A 102 -1.08 7.62 7.19
N ILE A 103 -0.37 7.88 6.08
CA ILE A 103 0.21 9.20 5.79
C ILE A 103 0.08 9.54 4.30
N ALA A 104 -0.25 10.80 4.01
CA ALA A 104 -0.18 11.42 2.69
C ALA A 104 0.46 12.82 2.80
N ILE A 105 0.92 13.36 1.68
CA ILE A 105 1.67 14.63 1.65
C ILE A 105 1.07 15.58 0.63
N ASP A 106 1.01 16.84 1.01
CA ASP A 106 0.87 18.00 0.12
C ASP A 106 2.21 18.74 0.07
N PRO A 107 3.04 18.47 -0.94
CA PRO A 107 4.36 19.08 -1.05
C PRO A 107 4.29 20.56 -1.42
N ASP A 108 3.18 21.02 -2.01
CA ASP A 108 3.00 22.43 -2.39
C ASP A 108 2.79 23.33 -1.19
N ARG A 109 2.07 22.83 -0.18
CA ARG A 109 1.77 23.57 1.04
C ARG A 109 2.62 23.18 2.23
N SER A 110 3.57 22.25 2.03
CA SER A 110 4.41 21.69 3.11
C SER A 110 3.54 21.11 4.24
N ILE A 111 2.54 20.33 3.88
CA ILE A 111 1.62 19.70 4.83
C ILE A 111 1.72 18.18 4.72
N ILE A 112 1.80 17.54 5.88
CA ILE A 112 1.64 16.09 6.03
C ILE A 112 0.26 15.86 6.64
N TYR A 113 -0.51 15.00 5.99
CA TYR A 113 -1.77 14.49 6.51
C TYR A 113 -1.52 13.09 7.07
N ALA A 114 -1.78 12.90 8.36
CA ALA A 114 -1.68 11.58 8.97
C ALA A 114 -3.05 11.17 9.52
N ALA A 115 -3.48 9.98 9.16
CA ALA A 115 -4.68 9.38 9.70
C ALA A 115 -4.33 8.57 10.97
N GLY A 116 -5.24 8.52 11.92
CA GLY A 116 -5.01 7.76 13.14
C GLY A 116 -6.15 7.90 14.14
N GLN A 117 -5.83 7.65 15.39
CA GLN A 117 -6.76 7.78 16.52
C GLN A 117 -6.20 8.67 17.61
N HIS A 118 -7.10 9.35 18.31
CA HIS A 118 -6.80 10.08 19.51
C HIS A 118 -7.68 9.60 20.67
N LEU A 119 -7.05 9.11 21.74
CA LEU A 119 -7.73 8.69 22.95
C LEU A 119 -8.07 9.89 23.83
N VAL A 120 -9.32 9.98 24.24
CA VAL A 120 -9.83 10.98 25.18
C VAL A 120 -10.41 10.25 26.37
N ASN A 121 -10.00 10.62 27.60
CA ASN A 121 -10.61 10.07 28.79
C ASN A 121 -11.95 10.76 29.07
N GLU A 122 -13.02 10.02 28.97
CA GLU A 122 -14.38 10.48 29.26
C GLU A 122 -14.98 9.67 30.42
N ASN A 123 -15.22 10.34 31.51
CA ASN A 123 -15.82 9.72 32.70
C ASN A 123 -15.08 8.48 33.25
N GLY A 124 -13.76 8.43 33.09
CA GLY A 124 -12.92 7.32 33.55
C GLY A 124 -12.74 6.19 32.52
N SER A 125 -13.30 6.31 31.34
CA SER A 125 -13.08 5.41 30.18
C SER A 125 -12.31 6.13 29.08
N ASP A 126 -11.33 5.47 28.48
CA ASP A 126 -10.61 6.00 27.33
C ASP A 126 -11.38 5.65 26.05
N ILE A 127 -11.80 6.69 25.33
CA ILE A 127 -12.53 6.58 24.06
C ILE A 127 -11.59 6.97 22.93
N ALA A 128 -11.50 6.14 21.89
CA ALA A 128 -10.67 6.39 20.72
C ALA A 128 -11.49 7.06 19.61
N TYR A 129 -11.06 8.25 19.20
CA TYR A 129 -11.67 8.99 18.10
C TYR A 129 -10.82 8.92 16.86
N ASP A 130 -11.41 8.54 15.73
CA ASP A 130 -10.80 8.67 14.42
C ASP A 130 -10.39 10.13 14.17
N THR A 131 -9.14 10.33 13.81
CA THR A 131 -8.53 11.67 13.82
C THR A 131 -7.65 11.87 12.59
N LEU A 132 -7.82 13.01 11.91
CA LEU A 132 -6.86 13.52 10.94
C LEU A 132 -5.88 14.46 11.64
N TYR A 133 -4.60 14.15 11.55
CA TYR A 133 -3.51 15.03 11.98
C TYR A 133 -3.02 15.84 10.80
N VAL A 134 -3.08 17.15 10.91
CA VAL A 134 -2.57 18.09 9.89
C VAL A 134 -1.28 18.67 10.42
N ILE A 135 -0.15 18.21 9.86
CA ILE A 135 1.21 18.47 10.37
C ILE A 135 1.95 19.36 9.38
N ASN A 136 2.53 20.46 9.83
CA ASN A 136 3.41 21.26 8.99
C ASN A 136 4.77 20.56 8.85
N SER A 137 5.22 20.26 7.63
CA SER A 137 6.45 19.50 7.38
C SER A 137 7.75 20.27 7.63
N THR A 138 7.65 21.59 7.89
CA THR A 138 8.82 22.44 8.13
C THR A 138 9.17 22.55 9.62
N ASN A 139 8.14 22.62 10.48
CA ASN A 139 8.33 22.84 11.92
C ASN A 139 7.63 21.79 12.81
N TYR A 140 6.96 20.82 12.18
CA TYR A 140 6.26 19.69 12.80
C TYR A 140 5.16 20.05 13.80
N LYS A 141 4.72 21.32 13.80
CA LYS A 141 3.51 21.70 14.53
C LYS A 141 2.31 21.06 13.87
N PHE A 142 1.37 20.59 14.66
CA PHE A 142 0.20 19.91 14.17
C PHE A 142 -1.08 20.34 14.85
N LYS A 143 -2.20 20.05 14.22
CA LYS A 143 -3.54 20.10 14.79
C LYS A 143 -4.26 18.79 14.52
N ARG A 144 -5.21 18.46 15.41
CA ARG A 144 -6.10 17.30 15.29
C ARG A 144 -7.45 17.75 14.78
N ILE A 145 -8.00 17.01 13.83
CA ILE A 145 -9.35 17.14 13.35
C ILE A 145 -10.04 15.84 13.69
N GLN A 146 -10.94 15.88 14.65
CA GLN A 146 -11.76 14.73 15.02
C GLN A 146 -12.74 14.44 13.88
N LEU A 147 -12.79 13.17 13.48
CA LEU A 147 -13.72 12.65 12.49
C LEU A 147 -14.93 12.03 13.19
N TYR A 148 -15.93 11.63 12.44
CA TYR A 148 -17.06 10.90 13.00
C TYR A 148 -16.65 9.46 13.29
N GLY A 149 -16.98 8.97 14.45
CA GLY A 149 -16.72 7.59 14.86
C GLY A 149 -16.10 7.55 16.26
N GLU A 150 -16.58 6.62 17.06
CA GLU A 150 -16.05 6.28 18.35
C GLU A 150 -15.65 4.79 18.29
N THR A 151 -14.46 4.46 18.74
CA THR A 151 -14.04 3.07 18.90
C THR A 151 -13.71 2.80 20.37
N GLU A 152 -13.99 1.61 20.86
CA GLU A 152 -13.59 1.22 22.21
C GLU A 152 -12.06 1.11 22.32
N GLU A 153 -11.54 1.39 23.52
CA GLU A 153 -10.11 1.25 23.83
C GLU A 153 -9.55 -0.12 23.43
N GLY A 154 -8.38 -0.14 22.82
CA GLY A 154 -7.65 -1.36 22.47
C GLY A 154 -8.05 -2.02 21.16
N LYS A 155 -8.98 -1.48 20.39
CA LYS A 155 -9.25 -1.92 19.03
C LYS A 155 -8.35 -1.20 18.05
N GLU A 156 -7.78 -1.93 17.07
CA GLU A 156 -6.94 -1.33 16.03
C GLU A 156 -7.74 -0.29 15.23
N GLY A 157 -7.09 0.83 14.91
CA GLY A 157 -7.70 1.97 14.23
C GLY A 157 -8.48 1.61 13.00
N SER A 158 -9.64 2.21 12.86
CA SER A 158 -10.53 2.00 11.72
C SER A 158 -10.00 2.61 10.43
N LEU A 159 -9.16 3.67 10.49
CA LEU A 159 -8.64 4.36 9.32
C LEU A 159 -7.58 3.52 8.60
N ALA A 160 -7.81 3.20 7.33
CA ALA A 160 -7.01 2.26 6.57
C ALA A 160 -6.27 2.85 5.36
N GLY A 161 -6.95 3.59 4.50
CA GLY A 161 -6.36 4.24 3.32
C GLY A 161 -6.40 5.75 3.45
N ILE A 162 -5.39 6.45 2.93
CA ILE A 162 -5.38 7.90 2.80
C ILE A 162 -4.89 8.29 1.42
N SER A 163 -5.56 9.28 0.82
CA SER A 163 -5.12 9.89 -0.44
C SER A 163 -5.38 11.38 -0.42
N PHE A 164 -4.52 12.14 -1.10
CA PHE A 164 -4.66 13.59 -1.23
C PHE A 164 -4.71 13.98 -2.70
N ASN A 165 -5.72 14.73 -3.08
CA ASN A 165 -5.85 15.33 -4.41
C ASN A 165 -5.32 16.77 -4.38
N PRO A 166 -4.16 17.07 -4.97
CA PRO A 166 -3.60 18.43 -4.97
C PRO A 166 -4.40 19.40 -5.87
N VAL A 167 -5.12 18.89 -6.87
CA VAL A 167 -5.92 19.71 -7.80
C VAL A 167 -7.14 20.30 -7.11
N THR A 168 -7.88 19.45 -6.38
CA THR A 168 -9.10 19.86 -5.66
C THR A 168 -8.82 20.25 -4.21
N ASN A 169 -7.58 20.04 -3.72
CA ASN A 169 -7.20 20.20 -2.32
C ASN A 169 -8.09 19.39 -1.37
N THR A 170 -8.33 18.12 -1.72
CA THR A 170 -9.22 17.24 -0.98
C THR A 170 -8.46 16.05 -0.41
N ILE A 171 -8.71 15.71 0.85
CA ILE A 171 -8.19 14.53 1.53
C ILE A 171 -9.29 13.48 1.57
N TYR A 172 -8.94 12.24 1.19
CA TYR A 172 -9.81 11.07 1.27
C TYR A 172 -9.25 10.08 2.27
N LEU A 173 -10.10 9.62 3.20
CA LEU A 173 -9.73 8.65 4.22
C LEU A 173 -10.71 7.50 4.21
N GLY A 174 -10.21 6.28 3.96
CA GLY A 174 -10.98 5.07 4.12
C GLY A 174 -11.10 4.68 5.59
N SER A 175 -12.30 4.36 6.03
CA SER A 175 -12.59 3.81 7.34
C SER A 175 -13.13 2.40 7.19
N LEU A 176 -12.47 1.44 7.85
CA LEU A 176 -12.90 0.05 7.91
C LEU A 176 -13.79 -0.17 9.15
N TYR A 177 -14.73 -1.09 9.00
CA TYR A 177 -15.44 -1.61 10.16
C TYR A 177 -14.47 -2.35 11.07
N PRO A 178 -14.34 -1.94 12.30
CA PRO A 178 -14.49 -2.81 13.44
C PRO A 178 -15.50 -2.21 14.41
N GLU A 179 -16.00 -3.00 15.28
CA GLU A 179 -17.01 -2.74 16.30
C GLU A 179 -16.89 -1.33 16.90
N GLY A 180 -17.84 -0.44 16.58
CA GLY A 180 -17.99 0.89 17.18
C GLY A 180 -17.79 2.10 16.27
N GLY A 181 -17.06 1.98 15.12
CA GLY A 181 -16.90 3.09 14.16
C GLY A 181 -17.95 3.11 13.06
N LYS A 182 -17.98 4.17 12.26
CA LYS A 182 -18.77 4.23 11.03
C LYS A 182 -17.88 3.87 9.84
N PRO A 183 -18.11 2.70 9.18
CA PRO A 183 -17.37 2.35 7.99
C PRO A 183 -17.73 3.28 6.84
N GLY A 184 -16.75 3.68 6.03
CA GLY A 184 -17.02 4.55 4.91
C GLY A 184 -15.81 5.23 4.33
N LEU A 185 -16.09 6.35 3.67
CA LEU A 185 -15.09 7.24 3.09
C LEU A 185 -15.30 8.65 3.65
N TYR A 186 -14.33 9.17 4.36
CA TYR A 186 -14.28 10.58 4.71
C TYR A 186 -13.72 11.38 3.54
N VAL A 187 -14.43 12.44 3.19
CA VAL A 187 -14.02 13.45 2.22
C VAL A 187 -13.83 14.76 2.97
N ILE A 188 -12.62 15.32 2.93
CA ILE A 188 -12.23 16.45 3.75
C ILE A 188 -11.65 17.54 2.85
N ASP A 189 -12.29 18.70 2.81
CA ASP A 189 -11.74 19.87 2.14
C ASP A 189 -10.50 20.39 2.87
N GLY A 190 -9.38 20.47 2.19
CA GLY A 190 -8.08 20.80 2.80
C GLY A 190 -7.95 22.23 3.31
N LYS A 191 -8.90 23.12 2.98
CA LYS A 191 -8.94 24.50 3.48
C LYS A 191 -9.80 24.63 4.74
N SER A 192 -11.04 24.16 4.68
CA SER A 192 -11.98 24.22 5.80
C SER A 192 -11.72 23.15 6.86
N LEU A 193 -11.16 22.01 6.44
CA LEU A 193 -10.92 20.81 7.24
C LEU A 193 -12.20 20.22 7.83
N GLN A 194 -13.34 20.45 7.15
CA GLN A 194 -14.62 19.87 7.54
C GLN A 194 -14.80 18.51 6.86
N PRO A 195 -14.99 17.42 7.62
CA PRO A 195 -15.21 16.10 7.07
C PRO A 195 -16.66 15.92 6.63
N ILE A 196 -16.83 15.19 5.52
CA ILE A 196 -18.10 14.60 5.07
C ILE A 196 -17.87 13.10 5.06
N LEU A 197 -18.80 12.32 5.61
CA LEU A 197 -18.74 10.85 5.59
C LEU A 197 -19.72 10.31 4.54
N ILE A 198 -19.19 9.49 3.62
CA ILE A 198 -19.97 8.65 2.71
C ILE A 198 -20.02 7.25 3.35
N ASP A 199 -21.20 6.86 3.86
CA ASP A 199 -21.43 5.63 4.63
C ASP A 199 -22.22 4.58 3.84
N LYS A 200 -21.78 4.26 2.62
CA LYS A 200 -22.50 3.36 1.70
C LYS A 200 -22.00 1.90 1.70
N TRP A 201 -20.99 1.59 2.51
CA TRP A 201 -20.41 0.25 2.60
C TRP A 201 -20.74 -0.38 3.95
N GLN A 202 -20.92 -1.71 3.93
CA GLN A 202 -21.19 -2.45 5.17
C GLN A 202 -19.95 -2.53 6.05
N TYR A 203 -18.76 -2.67 5.46
CA TYR A 203 -17.50 -2.91 6.17
C TYR A 203 -16.42 -1.86 5.88
N GLY A 204 -16.71 -0.88 5.03
CA GLY A 204 -15.86 0.27 4.75
C GLY A 204 -14.75 0.07 3.71
N ILE A 205 -13.87 1.07 3.64
CA ILE A 205 -12.86 1.21 2.58
C ILE A 205 -11.47 0.87 3.11
N LYS A 206 -10.77 -0.02 2.40
CA LYS A 206 -9.40 -0.47 2.73
C LYS A 206 -8.33 0.34 2.01
N ASP A 207 -8.53 0.65 0.72
CA ASP A 207 -7.54 1.33 -0.10
C ASP A 207 -8.21 2.29 -1.08
N ILE A 208 -7.48 3.32 -1.49
CA ILE A 208 -7.99 4.43 -2.28
C ILE A 208 -6.99 4.78 -3.38
N GLN A 209 -7.47 4.79 -4.63
CA GLN A 209 -6.72 5.25 -5.79
C GLN A 209 -7.41 6.43 -6.46
N LEU A 210 -6.69 7.53 -6.60
CA LEU A 210 -7.15 8.72 -7.30
C LEU A 210 -6.80 8.70 -8.79
N ASP A 211 -7.71 9.22 -9.60
CA ASP A 211 -7.45 9.70 -10.94
C ASP A 211 -7.85 11.17 -11.06
N PRO A 212 -6.96 12.10 -10.75
CA PRO A 212 -7.27 13.53 -10.76
C PRO A 212 -7.64 14.08 -12.15
N GLU A 213 -7.23 13.41 -13.22
CA GLU A 213 -7.51 13.85 -14.60
C GLU A 213 -8.97 13.57 -15.01
N SER A 214 -9.49 12.41 -14.62
CA SER A 214 -10.88 12.04 -14.86
C SER A 214 -11.84 12.50 -13.77
N HIS A 215 -11.32 13.07 -12.67
CA HIS A 215 -12.06 13.37 -11.44
C HIS A 215 -12.76 12.14 -10.84
N LEU A 216 -12.10 10.99 -10.92
CA LEU A 216 -12.59 9.74 -10.36
C LEU A 216 -11.74 9.26 -9.20
N LEU A 217 -12.41 8.73 -8.22
CA LEU A 217 -11.85 8.03 -7.09
C LEU A 217 -12.28 6.57 -7.15
N TYR A 218 -11.32 5.66 -6.99
CA TYR A 218 -11.57 4.23 -6.83
C TYR A 218 -11.37 3.84 -5.38
N ALA A 219 -12.40 3.28 -4.76
CA ALA A 219 -12.41 2.93 -3.34
C ALA A 219 -12.57 1.42 -3.17
N GLY A 220 -11.51 0.74 -2.72
CA GLY A 220 -11.47 -0.69 -2.51
C GLY A 220 -12.15 -1.09 -1.20
N ALA A 221 -13.33 -1.68 -1.29
CA ALA A 221 -14.10 -2.17 -0.16
C ALA A 221 -13.83 -3.67 0.05
N LYS A 222 -12.82 -3.97 0.86
CA LYS A 222 -12.27 -5.33 1.04
C LYS A 222 -13.34 -6.36 1.41
N TYR A 223 -14.12 -6.08 2.42
CA TYR A 223 -15.10 -7.03 2.96
C TYR A 223 -16.44 -7.02 2.22
N ASP A 224 -16.69 -5.97 1.43
CA ASP A 224 -17.85 -5.88 0.54
C ASP A 224 -17.58 -6.51 -0.84
N ASN A 225 -16.33 -6.94 -1.12
CA ASN A 225 -15.89 -7.56 -2.37
C ASN A 225 -16.15 -6.71 -3.61
N LEU A 226 -15.92 -5.41 -3.50
CA LEU A 226 -16.12 -4.47 -4.61
C LEU A 226 -15.12 -3.32 -4.57
N ILE A 227 -14.98 -2.65 -5.71
CA ILE A 227 -14.31 -1.38 -5.83
C ILE A 227 -15.35 -0.38 -6.34
N SER A 228 -15.66 0.63 -5.52
CA SER A 228 -16.58 1.68 -5.90
C SER A 228 -15.88 2.75 -6.72
N VAL A 229 -16.56 3.24 -7.76
CA VAL A 229 -16.13 4.39 -8.57
C VAL A 229 -16.93 5.60 -8.12
N ILE A 230 -16.24 6.64 -7.69
CA ILE A 230 -16.83 7.84 -7.10
C ILE A 230 -16.45 9.04 -7.95
N ASP A 231 -17.44 9.84 -8.29
CA ASP A 231 -17.25 11.14 -8.93
C ASP A 231 -16.85 12.16 -7.85
N GLU A 232 -15.64 12.70 -7.94
CA GLU A 232 -15.10 13.67 -6.97
C GLU A 232 -15.85 15.00 -6.98
N SER A 233 -16.55 15.37 -8.07
CA SER A 233 -17.24 16.65 -8.20
C SER A 233 -18.47 16.77 -7.29
N ASN A 234 -19.08 15.62 -6.98
CA ASN A 234 -20.32 15.56 -6.19
C ASN A 234 -20.30 14.53 -5.07
N ASN A 235 -19.20 13.77 -4.96
CA ASN A 235 -19.01 12.71 -3.98
C ASN A 235 -20.04 11.57 -4.09
N LEU A 236 -20.52 11.29 -5.29
CA LEU A 236 -21.47 10.21 -5.53
C LEU A 236 -20.78 8.95 -6.06
N ILE A 237 -21.19 7.80 -5.55
CA ILE A 237 -20.86 6.52 -6.14
C ILE A 237 -21.62 6.42 -7.46
N ILE A 238 -20.89 6.40 -8.57
CA ILE A 238 -21.46 6.32 -9.92
C ILE A 238 -21.43 4.90 -10.47
N ASP A 239 -20.60 4.05 -9.87
CA ASP A 239 -20.44 2.67 -10.33
C ASP A 239 -19.78 1.76 -9.28
N ASN A 240 -19.87 0.43 -9.51
CA ASN A 240 -19.19 -0.59 -8.72
C ASN A 240 -18.56 -1.65 -9.63
N ILE A 241 -17.36 -2.07 -9.29
CA ILE A 241 -16.62 -3.15 -9.95
C ILE A 241 -16.52 -4.31 -8.96
N THR A 242 -16.93 -5.52 -9.37
CA THR A 242 -16.76 -6.72 -8.55
C THR A 242 -15.27 -7.05 -8.39
N ALA A 243 -14.83 -7.27 -7.18
CA ALA A 243 -13.46 -7.58 -6.81
C ALA A 243 -13.40 -8.78 -5.85
N GLN A 244 -12.18 -9.29 -5.56
CA GLN A 244 -11.99 -10.45 -4.68
C GLN A 244 -11.33 -10.03 -3.36
N SER A 245 -12.09 -9.36 -2.50
CA SER A 245 -11.57 -8.86 -1.23
C SER A 245 -10.35 -7.95 -1.43
N PRO A 246 -10.49 -6.81 -2.11
CA PRO A 246 -9.36 -5.95 -2.49
C PRO A 246 -8.61 -5.42 -1.27
N ILE A 247 -7.30 -5.67 -1.24
CA ILE A 247 -6.41 -5.20 -0.17
C ILE A 247 -5.54 -4.03 -0.62
N ALA A 248 -5.26 -3.95 -1.91
CA ALA A 248 -4.57 -2.83 -2.54
C ALA A 248 -5.04 -2.68 -4.00
N ILE A 249 -5.10 -1.46 -4.48
CA ILE A 249 -5.48 -1.11 -5.86
C ILE A 249 -4.50 -0.08 -6.45
N THR A 250 -4.27 -0.15 -7.75
CA THR A 250 -3.47 0.84 -8.47
C THR A 250 -3.91 0.95 -9.92
N LEU A 251 -3.64 2.07 -10.58
CA LEU A 251 -4.23 2.44 -11.85
C LEU A 251 -3.19 2.62 -12.97
N ASP A 252 -3.37 1.93 -14.08
CA ASP A 252 -2.76 2.25 -15.38
C ASP A 252 -3.77 3.06 -16.20
N LYS A 253 -3.68 4.38 -16.11
CA LYS A 253 -4.59 5.31 -16.81
C LYS A 253 -4.48 5.21 -18.31
N GLU A 254 -3.26 5.02 -18.82
CA GLU A 254 -2.98 4.97 -20.27
C GLU A 254 -3.69 3.78 -20.92
N LYS A 255 -3.72 2.64 -20.23
CA LYS A 255 -4.39 1.43 -20.72
C LYS A 255 -5.83 1.30 -20.22
N ASN A 256 -6.29 2.19 -19.37
CA ASN A 256 -7.60 2.11 -18.72
C ASN A 256 -7.79 0.80 -17.94
N ILE A 257 -6.75 0.41 -17.20
CA ILE A 257 -6.69 -0.82 -16.40
C ILE A 257 -6.54 -0.47 -14.92
N LEU A 258 -7.37 -1.07 -14.09
CA LEU A 258 -7.20 -1.08 -12.63
C LEU A 258 -6.58 -2.43 -12.24
N TYR A 259 -5.46 -2.39 -11.54
CA TYR A 259 -4.89 -3.57 -10.91
C TYR A 259 -5.41 -3.69 -9.48
N GLU A 260 -5.82 -4.89 -9.11
CA GLU A 260 -6.36 -5.21 -7.79
C GLU A 260 -5.58 -6.38 -7.19
N ALA A 261 -5.04 -6.20 -6.00
CA ALA A 261 -4.52 -7.29 -5.19
C ALA A 261 -5.64 -7.80 -4.28
N GLY A 262 -6.04 -9.04 -4.50
CA GLY A 262 -7.04 -9.72 -3.69
C GLY A 262 -6.43 -10.42 -2.48
N SER A 263 -7.24 -10.66 -1.45
CA SER A 263 -6.80 -11.41 -0.27
C SER A 263 -6.55 -12.91 -0.56
N ASP A 264 -6.89 -13.39 -1.76
CA ASP A 264 -6.59 -14.73 -2.27
C ASP A 264 -5.15 -14.84 -2.85
N GLY A 265 -4.37 -13.77 -2.76
CA GLY A 265 -3.00 -13.69 -3.26
C GLY A 265 -2.89 -13.42 -4.77
N LYS A 266 -4.00 -13.18 -5.47
CA LYS A 266 -3.96 -12.81 -6.88
C LYS A 266 -3.83 -11.30 -7.07
N VAL A 267 -3.19 -10.94 -8.17
CA VAL A 267 -3.25 -9.59 -8.73
C VAL A 267 -4.05 -9.67 -10.03
N ASN A 268 -5.22 -9.06 -10.03
CA ASN A 268 -6.12 -9.02 -11.16
C ASN A 268 -5.94 -7.73 -11.95
N ALA A 269 -5.95 -7.82 -13.30
CA ALA A 269 -6.02 -6.67 -14.18
C ALA A 269 -7.47 -6.52 -14.67
N ILE A 270 -8.11 -5.44 -14.30
CA ILE A 270 -9.51 -5.16 -14.58
C ILE A 270 -9.60 -4.06 -15.64
N ASP A 271 -10.18 -4.36 -16.78
CA ASP A 271 -10.49 -3.36 -17.80
C ASP A 271 -11.65 -2.47 -17.29
N LEU A 272 -11.40 -1.18 -17.17
CA LEU A 272 -12.33 -0.23 -16.57
C LEU A 272 -13.56 0.03 -17.44
N LYS A 273 -13.46 -0.18 -18.75
CA LYS A 273 -14.58 0.00 -19.67
C LYS A 273 -15.58 -1.16 -19.58
N SER A 274 -15.09 -2.39 -19.62
CA SER A 274 -15.92 -3.60 -19.53
C SER A 274 -16.19 -4.05 -18.10
N LYS A 275 -15.40 -3.57 -17.12
CA LYS A 275 -15.40 -3.96 -15.69
C LYS A 275 -15.12 -5.43 -15.48
N LYS A 276 -14.39 -6.05 -16.41
CA LYS A 276 -14.05 -7.46 -16.36
C LYS A 276 -12.59 -7.66 -16.04
N ASN A 277 -12.30 -8.69 -15.27
CA ASN A 277 -10.94 -9.19 -15.14
C ASN A 277 -10.48 -9.74 -16.50
N ILE A 278 -9.37 -9.20 -17.03
CA ILE A 278 -8.80 -9.58 -18.31
C ILE A 278 -7.54 -10.46 -18.17
N SER A 279 -6.89 -10.41 -17.01
CA SER A 279 -5.75 -11.28 -16.68
C SER A 279 -5.49 -11.29 -15.19
N SER A 280 -4.79 -12.32 -14.71
CA SER A 280 -4.41 -12.44 -13.30
C SER A 280 -3.00 -12.98 -13.16
N ILE A 281 -2.28 -12.49 -12.15
CA ILE A 281 -0.97 -12.99 -11.72
C ILE A 281 -1.19 -13.66 -10.37
N GLN A 282 -0.77 -14.91 -10.22
CA GLN A 282 -0.84 -15.62 -8.96
C GLN A 282 0.43 -15.36 -8.13
N GLY A 283 0.27 -14.79 -6.95
CA GLY A 283 1.29 -14.74 -5.89
C GLY A 283 1.00 -15.74 -4.77
N GLU A 284 1.84 -15.79 -3.76
CA GLU A 284 1.64 -16.62 -2.55
C GLU A 284 0.91 -15.83 -1.46
N SER A 285 1.35 -14.61 -1.19
CA SER A 285 0.80 -13.72 -0.16
C SER A 285 1.02 -12.27 -0.55
N VAL A 286 0.34 -11.83 -1.61
CA VAL A 286 0.42 -10.43 -2.07
C VAL A 286 -0.13 -9.51 -0.98
N LYS A 287 0.62 -8.46 -0.68
CA LYS A 287 0.26 -7.46 0.35
C LYS A 287 0.05 -6.07 -0.20
N ASN A 288 0.79 -5.72 -1.24
CA ASN A 288 0.70 -4.39 -1.81
C ASN A 288 1.05 -4.43 -3.30
N ILE A 289 0.53 -3.50 -4.06
CA ILE A 289 0.84 -3.30 -5.47
C ILE A 289 0.97 -1.80 -5.76
N LEU A 290 1.79 -1.46 -6.74
CA LEU A 290 1.97 -0.09 -7.19
C LEU A 290 2.33 -0.07 -8.67
N TYR A 291 1.57 0.66 -9.48
CA TYR A 291 1.89 0.87 -10.89
C TYR A 291 2.66 2.18 -11.08
N ASN A 292 3.75 2.12 -11.83
CA ASN A 292 4.50 3.30 -12.23
C ASN A 292 4.23 3.61 -13.72
N PRO A 293 3.56 4.72 -14.03
CA PRO A 293 3.23 5.07 -15.41
C PRO A 293 4.45 5.43 -16.26
N ASN A 294 5.55 5.89 -15.66
CA ASN A 294 6.73 6.35 -16.39
C ASN A 294 7.56 5.19 -16.98
N ASP A 295 7.71 4.09 -16.24
CA ASP A 295 8.44 2.89 -16.71
C ASP A 295 7.51 1.75 -17.13
N LYS A 296 6.18 1.92 -16.93
CA LYS A 296 5.13 0.94 -17.26
C LYS A 296 5.30 -0.37 -16.51
N LEU A 297 5.80 -0.28 -15.27
CA LEU A 297 6.00 -1.43 -14.40
C LEU A 297 4.93 -1.49 -13.31
N LEU A 298 4.38 -2.68 -13.13
CA LEU A 298 3.57 -3.02 -11.98
C LEU A 298 4.48 -3.69 -10.95
N TYR A 299 4.66 -3.04 -9.81
CA TYR A 299 5.39 -3.57 -8.68
C TYR A 299 4.43 -4.31 -7.75
N ILE A 300 4.80 -5.52 -7.36
CA ILE A 300 4.02 -6.40 -6.51
C ILE A 300 4.88 -6.77 -5.30
N VAL A 301 4.37 -6.57 -4.11
CA VAL A 301 4.98 -7.04 -2.86
C VAL A 301 4.34 -8.36 -2.47
N ASP A 302 5.10 -9.44 -2.55
CA ASP A 302 4.67 -10.78 -2.16
C ASP A 302 5.44 -11.24 -0.92
N GLN A 303 4.72 -11.46 0.17
CA GLN A 303 5.27 -12.00 1.41
C GLN A 303 5.21 -13.52 1.33
N ASN A 304 6.32 -14.17 0.99
CA ASN A 304 6.41 -15.62 0.98
C ASN A 304 6.36 -16.18 2.41
N LEU A 305 5.17 -16.61 2.85
CA LEU A 305 4.95 -17.15 4.18
C LEU A 305 5.54 -18.56 4.37
N THR A 306 5.89 -19.26 3.31
CA THR A 306 6.46 -20.62 3.42
C THR A 306 7.78 -20.61 4.18
N ASN A 307 8.56 -19.54 4.09
CA ASN A 307 9.79 -19.35 4.84
C ASN A 307 9.57 -18.98 6.32
N ILE A 308 8.40 -18.40 6.65
CA ILE A 308 8.05 -18.04 8.03
C ILE A 308 7.65 -19.28 8.85
N LEU A 309 7.08 -20.28 8.20
CA LEU A 309 6.60 -21.51 8.82
C LEU A 309 7.71 -22.60 8.93
N SER A 310 8.81 -22.46 8.22
CA SER A 310 9.94 -23.37 8.33
C SER A 310 10.72 -23.08 9.62
N LYS A 311 10.66 -23.98 10.59
CA LYS A 311 11.29 -23.86 11.92
C LYS A 311 12.81 -23.66 11.92
N ASN A 312 13.47 -23.62 10.76
CA ASN A 312 14.93 -23.60 10.62
C ASN A 312 15.52 -22.34 9.97
N SER A 313 14.71 -21.35 9.59
CA SER A 313 15.26 -20.06 9.10
C SER A 313 14.71 -18.90 9.91
N ASN A 314 15.56 -18.25 10.70
CA ASN A 314 15.27 -16.99 11.40
C ASN A 314 15.20 -15.78 10.44
N VAL A 315 15.09 -16.01 9.13
CA VAL A 315 15.09 -14.93 8.13
C VAL A 315 13.73 -14.84 7.51
N THR A 316 13.02 -13.80 7.86
CA THR A 316 11.77 -13.37 7.22
C THR A 316 12.12 -12.62 5.94
N LYS A 317 11.61 -13.07 4.81
CA LYS A 317 11.89 -12.49 3.48
C LYS A 317 10.59 -12.13 2.79
N SER A 318 10.63 -11.07 1.98
CA SER A 318 9.61 -10.77 0.99
C SER A 318 10.23 -10.73 -0.39
N MET A 319 9.38 -10.82 -1.41
CA MET A 319 9.77 -10.65 -2.79
C MET A 319 9.06 -9.42 -3.35
N ALA A 320 9.84 -8.49 -3.92
CA ALA A 320 9.30 -7.48 -4.79
C ALA A 320 9.41 -7.95 -6.23
N ILE A 321 8.33 -7.86 -6.97
CA ILE A 321 8.24 -8.32 -8.36
C ILE A 321 7.88 -7.11 -9.21
N ALA A 322 8.69 -6.78 -10.20
CA ALA A 322 8.38 -5.77 -11.20
C ALA A 322 7.96 -6.45 -12.50
N VAL A 323 6.73 -6.23 -12.92
CA VAL A 323 6.14 -6.78 -14.13
C VAL A 323 5.99 -5.67 -15.16
N ASN A 324 6.67 -5.80 -16.31
CA ASN A 324 6.44 -4.88 -17.41
C ASN A 324 5.09 -5.20 -18.06
N THR A 325 4.15 -4.26 -17.94
CA THR A 325 2.77 -4.44 -18.39
C THR A 325 2.60 -4.39 -19.91
N THR A 326 3.68 -4.12 -20.67
CA THR A 326 3.67 -4.08 -22.13
C THR A 326 4.15 -5.39 -22.76
N ASN A 327 5.21 -5.99 -22.19
CA ASN A 327 5.85 -7.18 -22.75
C ASN A 327 5.90 -8.38 -21.81
N ASN A 328 5.32 -8.25 -20.59
CA ASN A 328 5.27 -9.27 -19.54
C ASN A 328 6.64 -9.75 -19.02
N ILE A 329 7.70 -8.96 -19.21
CA ILE A 329 9.00 -9.26 -18.59
C ILE A 329 8.88 -9.07 -17.08
N ILE A 330 9.39 -10.04 -16.33
CA ILE A 330 9.33 -10.08 -14.87
C ILE A 330 10.73 -9.98 -14.30
N ASN A 331 10.94 -9.03 -13.39
CA ASN A 331 12.13 -8.91 -12.56
C ASN A 331 11.76 -9.17 -11.11
N LYS A 332 12.60 -9.92 -10.39
CA LYS A 332 12.37 -10.31 -8.99
C LYS A 332 13.49 -9.78 -8.11
N PHE A 333 13.12 -9.22 -6.97
CA PHE A 333 14.05 -8.66 -5.98
C PHE A 333 13.73 -9.28 -4.62
N GLU A 334 14.66 -10.07 -4.07
CA GLU A 334 14.52 -10.59 -2.71
C GLU A 334 14.94 -9.53 -1.69
N THR A 335 14.15 -9.39 -0.63
CA THR A 335 14.53 -8.61 0.55
C THR A 335 14.91 -9.55 1.69
N ASP A 336 15.76 -9.09 2.61
CA ASP A 336 16.13 -9.79 3.84
C ASP A 336 15.23 -9.39 5.03
N PHE A 337 14.03 -8.88 4.76
CA PHE A 337 13.04 -8.45 5.73
C PHE A 337 11.62 -8.59 5.16
N ILE A 338 10.60 -8.53 6.04
CA ILE A 338 9.20 -8.45 5.62
C ILE A 338 8.91 -7.02 5.16
N VAL A 339 8.43 -6.88 3.93
CA VAL A 339 8.02 -5.58 3.37
C VAL A 339 6.60 -5.25 3.85
N ASP A 340 6.45 -4.11 4.49
CA ASP A 340 5.17 -3.59 4.95
C ASP A 340 4.61 -2.51 4.01
N ASN A 341 5.48 -1.70 3.37
CA ASN A 341 5.07 -0.57 2.52
C ASN A 341 5.85 -0.51 1.22
N ILE A 342 5.20 0.04 0.19
CA ILE A 342 5.80 0.39 -1.09
C ILE A 342 5.36 1.79 -1.48
N ILE A 343 6.32 2.62 -1.89
CA ILE A 343 6.08 3.96 -2.45
C ILE A 343 6.99 4.19 -3.63
N ILE A 344 6.64 5.14 -4.48
CA ILE A 344 7.43 5.55 -5.64
C ILE A 344 7.72 7.04 -5.58
N ASN A 345 8.90 7.42 -6.07
CA ASN A 345 9.19 8.79 -6.46
C ASN A 345 8.96 8.92 -7.98
N PRO A 346 7.86 9.52 -8.43
CA PRO A 346 7.55 9.62 -9.85
C PRO A 346 8.55 10.49 -10.62
N SER A 347 9.22 11.43 -9.98
CA SER A 347 10.25 12.27 -10.61
C SER A 347 11.54 11.51 -10.94
N THR A 348 11.87 10.45 -10.18
CA THR A 348 13.11 9.67 -10.34
C THR A 348 12.87 8.21 -10.73
N ASN A 349 11.63 7.76 -10.77
CA ASN A 349 11.19 6.38 -10.95
C ASN A 349 11.76 5.41 -9.88
N GLN A 350 12.27 5.91 -8.77
CA GLN A 350 12.79 5.07 -7.70
C GLN A 350 11.63 4.53 -6.86
N VAL A 351 11.67 3.23 -6.62
CA VAL A 351 10.71 2.54 -5.75
C VAL A 351 11.37 2.23 -4.43
N TYR A 352 10.66 2.53 -3.35
CA TYR A 352 11.11 2.33 -1.99
C TYR A 352 10.21 1.34 -1.28
N LEU A 353 10.83 0.30 -0.72
CA LEU A 353 10.17 -0.72 0.07
C LEU A 353 10.64 -0.60 1.50
N SER A 354 9.75 -0.44 2.44
CA SER A 354 10.12 -0.48 3.86
C SER A 354 9.53 -1.66 4.58
N GLY A 355 10.24 -2.12 5.60
CA GLY A 355 9.81 -3.23 6.40
C GLY A 355 10.73 -3.49 7.59
N TYR A 356 10.59 -4.67 8.19
CA TYR A 356 11.23 -5.03 9.43
C TYR A 356 11.81 -6.46 9.39
N ASP A 357 13.06 -6.63 9.84
CA ASP A 357 13.76 -7.94 9.85
C ASP A 357 13.69 -8.69 11.18
N GLY A 358 12.93 -8.17 12.14
CA GLY A 358 12.85 -8.66 13.50
C GLY A 358 13.71 -7.88 14.51
N ASN A 359 14.70 -7.12 14.03
CA ASN A 359 15.60 -6.31 14.85
C ASN A 359 15.66 -4.85 14.43
N ASN A 360 15.62 -4.61 13.11
CA ASN A 360 15.76 -3.29 12.53
C ASN A 360 14.74 -3.06 11.42
N SER A 361 14.29 -1.83 11.29
CA SER A 361 13.60 -1.37 10.10
C SER A 361 14.61 -1.07 8.98
N LYS A 362 14.21 -1.40 7.76
CA LYS A 362 15.02 -1.24 6.57
C LYS A 362 14.24 -0.54 5.46
N LEU A 363 14.98 0.16 4.61
CA LEU A 363 14.51 0.69 3.35
C LEU A 363 15.30 0.03 2.22
N PHE A 364 14.60 -0.62 1.30
CA PHE A 364 15.17 -1.19 0.08
C PHE A 364 14.77 -0.31 -1.10
N ILE A 365 15.71 0.02 -1.95
CA ILE A 365 15.56 0.99 -3.03
C ILE A 365 15.81 0.29 -4.35
N ILE A 366 14.83 0.31 -5.24
CA ILE A 366 14.94 -0.18 -6.62
C ILE A 366 15.02 1.04 -7.54
N LYS A 367 16.06 1.09 -8.35
CA LYS A 367 16.29 2.16 -9.34
C LYS A 367 16.28 1.55 -10.72
N PRO A 368 15.27 1.79 -11.56
CA PRO A 368 15.32 1.50 -12.99
C PRO A 368 16.45 2.30 -13.64
N GLN A 369 17.17 1.66 -14.61
CA GLN A 369 18.28 2.28 -15.35
C GLN A 369 17.89 2.51 -16.81
#